data_a2263d3f6835da87dc7af0323707f69e
#
_entry.id   a2263d3f6835da87dc7af0323707f69e
#
_cell.length_a   1.000
_cell.length_b   1.000
_cell.length_c   1.000
_cell.angle_alpha   90.00
_cell.angle_beta   90.00
_cell.angle_gamma   90.00
#
_symmetry.space_group_name_H-M   'P 1'
#
loop_
_entity.id
_entity.type
_entity.pdbx_description
1 polymer ?
#
loop_
_entity_poly.entity_id
_entity_poly.type
_entity_poly.pdbx_seq_one_letter_code
_entity_poly.pdbx_strand_id
1 'polypeptide(L)'
;MHQHTPEYGVDLFAFWHEDVFGLESIEAVVRQGVESPRALWDVLLDRVAAAGVTAIELTFAPFDWRTGAAAYGSAQAFLAELGGRGIAVCGGYLPSLERPEALAPERRGALLDEVRAYADFLAGAGATALIGSAPLRSTRGSEHAAPVDLRTVQRLSEPFHEVGRAARAAGLAFGLHTESHSAMWLERDIDLFMLATDPFYVGLCPDAAHITLGGGDAVAVARRHQDRLVSSHWKDATGTISWDLPLDESVHVAHRAFCGVPGTGVVDWAAWAEVMTASGLTDPVLLEVDAIATPVQEIRAAIAHLTPILQAGSAAA
;
A
#
# COMPACT_ATOMS: atom_id res chain seq x y z
N MET A 1 5.86 -32.36 10.56
CA MET A 1 5.95 -31.13 9.75
C MET A 1 5.03 -30.12 10.40
N HIS A 2 5.55 -29.07 11.01
CA HIS A 2 4.70 -27.95 11.44
C HIS A 2 4.22 -27.24 10.18
N GLN A 3 2.91 -27.24 9.92
CA GLN A 3 2.34 -26.41 8.88
C GLN A 3 2.61 -24.95 9.28
N HIS A 4 3.37 -24.25 8.45
CA HIS A 4 3.59 -22.81 8.63
C HIS A 4 2.23 -22.13 8.41
N THR A 5 1.69 -21.49 9.43
CA THR A 5 0.48 -20.68 9.30
C THR A 5 0.92 -19.36 8.68
N PRO A 6 0.36 -18.94 7.55
CA PRO A 6 0.67 -17.65 6.97
C PRO A 6 0.36 -16.52 7.95
N GLU A 7 1.23 -15.53 8.02
CA GLU A 7 0.97 -14.29 8.76
C GLU A 7 0.29 -13.29 7.82
N TYR A 8 -0.70 -12.57 8.35
CA TYR A 8 -1.47 -11.59 7.60
C TYR A 8 -1.32 -10.21 8.20
N GLY A 9 -1.13 -9.24 7.33
CA GLY A 9 -1.19 -7.82 7.61
C GLY A 9 -2.33 -7.14 6.85
N VAL A 10 -2.58 -5.88 7.15
CA VAL A 10 -3.56 -5.07 6.44
C VAL A 10 -3.06 -3.64 6.29
N ASP A 11 -3.25 -3.05 5.10
CA ASP A 11 -3.18 -1.60 4.93
C ASP A 11 -4.35 -0.94 5.64
N LEU A 12 -4.08 0.10 6.42
CA LEU A 12 -5.09 0.74 7.25
C LEU A 12 -6.16 1.49 6.44
N PHE A 13 -5.95 1.71 5.14
CA PHE A 13 -6.98 2.27 4.27
C PHE A 13 -8.26 1.43 4.23
N ALA A 14 -8.17 0.12 4.48
CA ALA A 14 -9.32 -0.77 4.60
C ALA A 14 -10.37 -0.26 5.59
N PHE A 15 -9.95 0.48 6.61
CA PHE A 15 -10.82 1.01 7.68
C PHE A 15 -11.26 2.46 7.43
N TRP A 16 -10.97 3.04 6.26
CA TRP A 16 -11.32 4.41 5.90
C TRP A 16 -12.80 4.55 5.53
N HIS A 17 -13.68 4.28 6.51
CA HIS A 17 -15.12 4.38 6.35
C HIS A 17 -15.76 4.80 7.69
N GLU A 18 -16.72 5.72 7.64
CA GLU A 18 -17.39 6.27 8.83
C GLU A 18 -18.07 5.22 9.69
N ASP A 19 -18.70 4.21 9.09
CA ASP A 19 -19.39 3.14 9.80
C ASP A 19 -18.45 2.32 10.70
N VAL A 20 -17.16 2.24 10.37
CA VAL A 20 -16.16 1.55 11.20
C VAL A 20 -16.08 2.19 12.59
N PHE A 21 -16.25 3.50 12.65
CA PHE A 21 -16.14 4.32 13.86
C PHE A 21 -17.51 4.73 14.43
N GLY A 22 -18.61 4.42 13.74
CA GLY A 22 -19.96 4.84 14.13
C GLY A 22 -20.15 6.35 14.02
N LEU A 23 -19.53 6.99 13.02
CA LEU A 23 -19.57 8.42 12.77
C LEU A 23 -20.49 8.74 11.58
N GLU A 24 -20.86 10.03 11.45
CA GLU A 24 -21.80 10.47 10.41
C GLU A 24 -21.17 10.66 9.04
N SER A 25 -19.86 10.79 8.96
CA SER A 25 -19.14 10.98 7.67
C SER A 25 -17.65 10.77 7.81
N ILE A 26 -16.94 10.66 6.66
CA ILE A 26 -15.49 10.55 6.63
C ILE A 26 -14.80 11.81 7.17
N GLU A 27 -15.39 12.99 6.99
CA GLU A 27 -14.87 14.24 7.56
C GLU A 27 -14.93 14.20 9.10
N ALA A 28 -15.92 13.51 9.68
CA ALA A 28 -16.00 13.28 11.12
C ALA A 28 -14.88 12.34 11.59
N VAL A 29 -14.49 11.33 10.80
CA VAL A 29 -13.33 10.47 11.09
C VAL A 29 -12.05 11.30 11.11
N VAL A 30 -11.83 12.14 10.10
CA VAL A 30 -10.66 13.04 10.03
C VAL A 30 -10.64 13.99 11.23
N ARG A 31 -11.77 14.63 11.54
CA ARG A 31 -11.91 15.54 12.69
C ARG A 31 -11.59 14.83 14.01
N GLN A 32 -12.12 13.62 14.21
CA GLN A 32 -11.85 12.82 15.41
C GLN A 32 -10.35 12.47 15.54
N GLY A 33 -9.68 12.21 14.41
CA GLY A 33 -8.23 11.98 14.40
C GLY A 33 -7.42 13.17 14.92
N VAL A 34 -7.94 14.40 14.77
CA VAL A 34 -7.32 15.62 15.30
C VAL A 34 -7.74 15.90 16.75
N GLU A 35 -9.03 15.83 17.05
CA GLU A 35 -9.61 16.26 18.34
C GLU A 35 -9.48 15.18 19.42
N SER A 36 -9.54 13.91 19.04
CA SER A 36 -9.53 12.77 19.96
C SER A 36 -8.81 11.57 19.35
N PRO A 37 -7.51 11.70 18.98
CA PRO A 37 -6.79 10.66 18.27
C PRO A 37 -6.75 9.33 19.02
N ARG A 38 -6.70 9.34 20.36
CA ARG A 38 -6.74 8.14 21.19
C ARG A 38 -8.03 7.34 20.98
N ALA A 39 -9.19 8.00 20.98
CA ALA A 39 -10.48 7.33 20.82
C ALA A 39 -10.59 6.70 19.42
N LEU A 40 -10.08 7.39 18.38
CA LEU A 40 -10.04 6.86 17.01
C LEU A 40 -9.16 5.61 16.93
N TRP A 41 -7.93 5.70 17.43
CA TRP A 41 -6.96 4.61 17.35
C TRP A 41 -7.35 3.39 18.21
N ASP A 42 -7.95 3.57 19.37
CA ASP A 42 -8.44 2.45 20.17
C ASP A 42 -9.50 1.64 19.40
N VAL A 43 -10.47 2.31 18.75
CA VAL A 43 -11.46 1.64 17.89
C VAL A 43 -10.79 0.95 16.69
N LEU A 44 -9.88 1.63 16.00
CA LEU A 44 -9.15 1.08 14.85
C LEU A 44 -8.41 -0.21 15.23
N LEU A 45 -7.63 -0.18 16.31
CA LEU A 45 -6.85 -1.34 16.77
C LEU A 45 -7.73 -2.50 17.24
N ASP A 46 -8.88 -2.22 17.84
CA ASP A 46 -9.86 -3.25 18.17
C ASP A 46 -10.43 -3.91 16.91
N ARG A 47 -10.66 -3.15 15.84
CA ARG A 47 -11.10 -3.68 14.54
C ARG A 47 -10.01 -4.50 13.85
N VAL A 48 -8.76 -4.03 13.86
CA VAL A 48 -7.59 -4.76 13.35
C VAL A 48 -7.46 -6.11 14.07
N ALA A 49 -7.47 -6.12 15.38
CA ALA A 49 -7.42 -7.36 16.16
C ALA A 49 -8.61 -8.27 15.84
N ALA A 50 -9.82 -7.71 15.74
CA ALA A 50 -11.02 -8.48 15.37
C ALA A 50 -10.94 -9.06 13.96
N ALA A 51 -10.22 -8.44 13.03
CA ALA A 51 -10.00 -8.98 11.69
C ALA A 51 -9.09 -10.22 11.66
N GLY A 52 -8.30 -10.44 12.72
CA GLY A 52 -7.41 -11.61 12.83
C GLY A 52 -6.07 -11.41 12.14
N VAL A 53 -5.68 -10.16 11.89
CA VAL A 53 -4.35 -9.79 11.36
C VAL A 53 -3.40 -9.42 12.49
N THR A 54 -2.11 -9.63 12.28
CA THR A 54 -1.05 -9.40 13.26
C THR A 54 -0.10 -8.28 12.84
N ALA A 55 -0.30 -7.70 11.68
CA ALA A 55 0.52 -6.61 11.17
C ALA A 55 -0.33 -5.53 10.50
N ILE A 56 0.18 -4.30 10.50
CA ILE A 56 -0.44 -3.16 9.82
C ILE A 56 0.57 -2.44 8.94
N GLU A 57 0.12 -1.94 7.82
CA GLU A 57 0.77 -0.89 7.07
C GLU A 57 0.11 0.44 7.39
N LEU A 58 0.93 1.41 7.79
CA LEU A 58 0.47 2.77 8.06
C LEU A 58 0.29 3.53 6.75
N THR A 59 -0.76 4.34 6.69
CA THR A 59 -1.08 5.11 5.49
C THR A 59 -1.09 6.62 5.76
N PHE A 60 -2.08 7.36 5.35
CA PHE A 60 -2.18 8.81 5.55
C PHE A 60 -3.03 9.16 6.79
N ALA A 61 -2.93 10.42 7.24
CA ALA A 61 -3.71 10.89 8.40
C ALA A 61 -5.23 10.66 8.21
N PRO A 62 -5.91 10.20 9.25
CA PRO A 62 -5.46 10.01 10.63
C PRO A 62 -4.88 8.62 10.94
N PHE A 63 -4.55 7.81 9.96
CA PHE A 63 -4.00 6.46 10.13
C PHE A 63 -2.48 6.42 9.91
N ASP A 64 -1.82 7.55 10.11
CA ASP A 64 -0.38 7.71 10.04
C ASP A 64 0.29 7.59 11.42
N TRP A 65 1.60 7.44 11.41
CA TRP A 65 2.39 7.31 12.64
C TRP A 65 2.34 8.55 13.55
N ARG A 66 2.15 9.77 12.99
CA ARG A 66 2.10 11.00 13.77
C ARG A 66 0.82 11.06 14.59
N THR A 67 -0.29 10.69 13.97
CA THR A 67 -1.59 10.61 14.66
C THR A 67 -1.58 9.49 15.70
N GLY A 68 -0.97 8.34 15.39
CA GLY A 68 -0.73 7.27 16.37
C GLY A 68 0.13 7.74 17.55
N ALA A 69 1.24 8.43 17.29
CA ALA A 69 2.06 9.00 18.35
C ALA A 69 1.31 10.05 19.19
N ALA A 70 0.49 10.89 18.58
CA ALA A 70 -0.37 11.83 19.29
C ALA A 70 -1.42 11.14 20.17
N ALA A 71 -1.97 10.02 19.70
CA ALA A 71 -2.95 9.21 20.42
C ALA A 71 -2.38 8.66 21.74
N TYR A 72 -1.13 8.25 21.75
CA TYR A 72 -0.50 7.58 22.90
C TYR A 72 0.59 8.41 23.57
N GLY A 73 0.83 9.65 23.13
CA GLY A 73 1.73 10.61 23.74
C GLY A 73 3.17 10.58 23.20
N SER A 74 3.57 9.52 22.51
CA SER A 74 4.86 9.43 21.80
C SER A 74 4.86 8.27 20.81
N ALA A 75 5.79 8.29 19.84
CA ALA A 75 6.00 7.16 18.92
C ALA A 75 6.33 5.86 19.67
N GLN A 76 7.17 5.93 20.71
CA GLN A 76 7.52 4.77 21.52
C GLN A 76 6.29 4.19 22.26
N ALA A 77 5.45 5.05 22.84
CA ALA A 77 4.23 4.61 23.52
C ALA A 77 3.22 4.02 22.54
N PHE A 78 3.12 4.55 21.33
CA PHE A 78 2.30 3.99 20.27
C PHE A 78 2.78 2.59 19.88
N LEU A 79 4.07 2.39 19.64
CA LEU A 79 4.63 1.07 19.34
C LEU A 79 4.47 0.08 20.50
N ALA A 80 4.56 0.55 21.74
CA ALA A 80 4.32 -0.28 22.91
C ALA A 80 2.84 -0.74 23.01
N GLU A 81 1.90 0.13 22.67
CA GLU A 81 0.47 -0.21 22.58
C GLU A 81 0.20 -1.26 21.50
N LEU A 82 0.75 -1.06 20.30
CA LEU A 82 0.65 -2.04 19.21
C LEU A 82 1.22 -3.40 19.64
N GLY A 83 2.42 -3.44 20.20
CA GLY A 83 3.05 -4.65 20.69
C GLY A 83 2.26 -5.33 21.81
N GLY A 84 1.65 -4.54 22.72
CA GLY A 84 0.76 -5.04 23.77
C GLY A 84 -0.49 -5.73 23.23
N ARG A 85 -0.92 -5.38 22.02
CA ARG A 85 -2.03 -6.01 21.30
C ARG A 85 -1.60 -7.12 20.34
N GLY A 86 -0.29 -7.39 20.25
CA GLY A 86 0.27 -8.37 19.30
C GLY A 86 0.20 -7.90 17.85
N ILE A 87 0.22 -6.59 17.61
CA ILE A 87 0.20 -5.97 16.29
C ILE A 87 1.59 -5.40 15.99
N ALA A 88 2.17 -5.75 14.85
CA ALA A 88 3.41 -5.18 14.33
C ALA A 88 3.13 -4.11 13.26
N VAL A 89 4.07 -3.19 13.05
CA VAL A 89 4.09 -2.34 11.86
C VAL A 89 4.98 -3.02 10.83
N CYS A 90 4.43 -3.44 9.68
CA CYS A 90 5.19 -4.12 8.64
C CYS A 90 5.71 -3.17 7.55
N GLY A 91 5.04 -2.04 7.35
CA GLY A 91 5.39 -1.06 6.33
C GLY A 91 4.70 0.27 6.54
N GLY A 92 4.90 1.16 5.59
CA GLY A 92 4.19 2.43 5.56
C GLY A 92 4.12 3.02 4.17
N TYR A 93 2.99 3.65 3.88
CA TYR A 93 2.72 4.34 2.63
C TYR A 93 3.10 5.82 2.72
N LEU A 94 3.75 6.36 1.68
CA LEU A 94 4.18 7.75 1.57
C LEU A 94 3.31 8.53 0.58
N PRO A 95 2.19 9.13 1.01
CA PRO A 95 1.23 9.79 0.12
C PRO A 95 1.78 11.05 -0.55
N SER A 96 2.86 11.62 -0.02
CA SER A 96 3.48 12.82 -0.59
C SER A 96 4.07 12.58 -1.99
N LEU A 97 4.38 11.34 -2.37
CA LEU A 97 4.87 11.01 -3.72
C LEU A 97 3.80 11.14 -4.81
N GLU A 98 2.53 11.05 -4.46
CA GLU A 98 1.41 11.23 -5.41
C GLU A 98 1.20 12.69 -5.80
N ARG A 99 1.82 13.64 -5.06
CA ARG A 99 1.64 15.07 -5.27
C ARG A 99 2.74 15.61 -6.19
N PRO A 100 2.41 16.03 -7.43
CA PRO A 100 3.41 16.56 -8.36
C PRO A 100 4.23 17.72 -7.78
N GLU A 101 3.61 18.56 -6.95
CA GLU A 101 4.26 19.68 -6.30
C GLU A 101 5.30 19.25 -5.24
N ALA A 102 5.12 18.10 -4.59
CA ALA A 102 6.12 17.58 -3.64
C ALA A 102 7.38 17.09 -4.35
N LEU A 103 7.26 16.68 -5.61
CA LEU A 103 8.36 16.23 -6.45
C LEU A 103 9.12 17.38 -7.13
N ALA A 104 8.63 18.61 -7.02
CA ALA A 104 9.29 19.78 -7.59
C ALA A 104 10.65 20.04 -6.91
N PRO A 105 11.68 20.49 -7.65
CA PRO A 105 13.03 20.70 -7.11
C PRO A 105 13.07 21.54 -5.83
N GLU A 106 12.24 22.59 -5.76
CA GLU A 106 12.16 23.50 -4.62
C GLU A 106 11.51 22.89 -3.37
N ARG A 107 10.76 21.80 -3.52
CA ARG A 107 10.11 21.05 -2.43
C ARG A 107 10.88 19.79 -2.04
N ARG A 108 11.89 19.41 -2.80
CA ARG A 108 12.63 18.16 -2.63
C ARG A 108 13.25 18.02 -1.24
N GLY A 109 13.77 19.10 -0.68
CA GLY A 109 14.32 19.10 0.67
C GLY A 109 13.28 18.71 1.73
N ALA A 110 12.09 19.32 1.66
CA ALA A 110 11.00 19.03 2.60
C ALA A 110 10.49 17.58 2.45
N LEU A 111 10.37 17.07 1.22
CA LEU A 111 10.03 15.67 0.97
C LEU A 111 11.05 14.73 1.61
N LEU A 112 12.33 14.98 1.43
CA LEU A 112 13.38 14.12 1.98
C LEU A 112 13.44 14.19 3.51
N ASP A 113 13.13 15.32 4.13
CA ASP A 113 13.04 15.43 5.60
C ASP A 113 11.83 14.63 6.12
N GLU A 114 10.69 14.66 5.40
CA GLU A 114 9.53 13.80 5.70
C GLU A 114 9.89 12.32 5.60
N VAL A 115 10.54 11.92 4.50
CA VAL A 115 10.98 10.53 4.27
C VAL A 115 11.92 10.05 5.38
N ARG A 116 12.91 10.83 5.76
CA ARG A 116 13.84 10.47 6.84
C ARG A 116 13.12 10.25 8.16
N ALA A 117 12.25 11.18 8.54
CA ALA A 117 11.49 11.07 9.78
C ALA A 117 10.56 9.84 9.79
N TYR A 118 9.94 9.53 8.65
CA TYR A 118 9.08 8.36 8.54
C TYR A 118 9.90 7.07 8.51
N ALA A 119 11.00 7.05 7.77
CA ALA A 119 11.87 5.89 7.68
C ALA A 119 12.51 5.56 9.05
N ASP A 120 12.95 6.57 9.82
CA ASP A 120 13.46 6.38 11.17
C ASP A 120 12.40 5.78 12.11
N PHE A 121 11.14 6.23 12.00
CA PHE A 121 10.02 5.64 12.74
C PHE A 121 9.78 4.19 12.35
N LEU A 122 9.66 3.90 11.05
CA LEU A 122 9.40 2.55 10.53
C LEU A 122 10.54 1.58 10.91
N ALA A 123 11.79 1.99 10.78
CA ALA A 123 12.94 1.20 11.20
C ALA A 123 12.91 0.92 12.71
N GLY A 124 12.56 1.92 13.53
CA GLY A 124 12.34 1.75 14.97
C GLY A 124 11.19 0.82 15.33
N ALA A 125 10.21 0.68 14.45
CA ALA A 125 9.09 -0.26 14.57
C ALA A 125 9.44 -1.68 14.10
N GLY A 126 10.59 -1.88 13.43
CA GLY A 126 10.98 -3.14 12.85
C GLY A 126 10.35 -3.43 11.48
N ALA A 127 9.75 -2.41 10.85
CA ALA A 127 9.23 -2.52 9.49
C ALA A 127 10.37 -2.72 8.48
N THR A 128 10.03 -3.29 7.32
CA THR A 128 11.00 -3.65 6.27
C THR A 128 10.90 -2.73 5.05
N ALA A 129 9.74 -2.11 4.81
CA ALA A 129 9.48 -1.36 3.60
C ALA A 129 8.82 0.00 3.87
N LEU A 130 9.18 0.96 3.03
CA LEU A 130 8.44 2.19 2.75
C LEU A 130 7.98 2.13 1.31
N ILE A 131 6.70 2.35 1.05
CA ILE A 131 6.15 2.31 -0.30
C ILE A 131 5.48 3.64 -0.66
N GLY A 132 5.26 3.87 -1.93
CA GLY A 132 4.52 5.03 -2.41
C GLY A 132 4.26 4.97 -3.90
N SER A 133 3.22 5.67 -4.34
CA SER A 133 2.78 5.69 -5.72
C SER A 133 3.30 6.92 -6.48
N ALA A 134 3.34 6.82 -7.79
CA ALA A 134 3.58 7.97 -8.65
C ALA A 134 2.33 8.87 -8.71
N PRO A 135 2.49 10.16 -9.07
CA PRO A 135 1.35 11.04 -9.33
C PRO A 135 0.42 10.50 -10.41
N LEU A 136 -0.81 10.99 -10.43
CA LEU A 136 -1.78 10.68 -11.50
C LEU A 136 -1.19 10.96 -12.89
N ARG A 137 -1.55 10.12 -13.87
CA ARG A 137 -1.02 10.16 -15.26
C ARG A 137 -1.23 11.47 -15.97
N SER A 138 -2.30 12.20 -15.62
CA SER A 138 -2.61 13.48 -16.22
C SER A 138 -2.57 14.58 -15.18
N THR A 139 -2.32 15.80 -15.67
CA THR A 139 -2.47 16.98 -14.84
C THR A 139 -3.94 17.18 -14.50
N ARG A 140 -4.20 17.69 -13.31
CA ARG A 140 -5.53 18.05 -12.83
C ARG A 140 -6.29 18.87 -13.87
N GLY A 141 -7.50 18.39 -14.24
CA GLY A 141 -8.36 19.06 -15.21
C GLY A 141 -8.14 18.66 -16.67
N SER A 142 -7.29 17.68 -16.98
CA SER A 142 -7.24 17.13 -18.32
C SER A 142 -8.40 16.17 -18.58
N GLU A 143 -9.02 16.30 -19.77
CA GLU A 143 -10.16 15.47 -20.17
C GLU A 143 -9.82 14.00 -20.44
N HIS A 144 -8.53 13.70 -20.68
CA HIS A 144 -8.07 12.34 -21.00
C HIS A 144 -6.71 12.05 -20.38
N ALA A 145 -6.49 10.78 -20.03
CA ALA A 145 -5.19 10.30 -19.57
C ALA A 145 -4.15 10.41 -20.70
N ALA A 146 -3.13 11.21 -20.49
CA ALA A 146 -2.01 11.27 -21.42
C ALA A 146 -1.16 10.00 -21.29
N PRO A 147 -0.65 9.45 -22.43
CA PRO A 147 0.32 8.36 -22.38
C PRO A 147 1.58 8.81 -21.61
N VAL A 148 2.10 7.95 -20.75
CA VAL A 148 3.39 8.18 -20.11
C VAL A 148 4.49 7.95 -21.14
N ASP A 149 5.36 8.93 -21.33
CA ASP A 149 6.53 8.84 -22.20
C ASP A 149 7.83 8.64 -21.41
N LEU A 150 8.93 8.40 -22.11
CA LEU A 150 10.23 8.20 -21.50
C LEU A 150 10.69 9.42 -20.69
N ARG A 151 10.33 10.63 -21.08
CA ARG A 151 10.67 11.86 -20.33
C ARG A 151 9.96 11.92 -18.99
N THR A 152 8.69 11.49 -18.95
CA THR A 152 7.92 11.36 -17.72
C THR A 152 8.57 10.35 -16.79
N VAL A 153 8.94 9.18 -17.31
CA VAL A 153 9.65 8.14 -16.55
C VAL A 153 10.96 8.67 -15.98
N GLN A 154 11.79 9.32 -16.80
CA GLN A 154 13.07 9.90 -16.37
C GLN A 154 12.90 10.97 -15.28
N ARG A 155 11.90 11.86 -15.43
CA ARG A 155 11.63 12.89 -14.41
C ARG A 155 11.23 12.31 -13.07
N LEU A 156 10.49 11.20 -13.05
CA LEU A 156 10.07 10.54 -11.84
C LEU A 156 11.15 9.65 -11.24
N SER A 157 12.05 9.10 -12.03
CA SER A 157 13.12 8.22 -11.54
C SER A 157 14.04 8.92 -10.54
N GLU A 158 14.40 10.19 -10.77
CA GLU A 158 15.31 10.92 -9.88
C GLU A 158 14.75 11.10 -8.45
N PRO A 159 13.54 11.68 -8.23
CA PRO A 159 12.97 11.79 -6.90
C PRO A 159 12.77 10.43 -6.22
N PHE A 160 12.40 9.41 -6.96
CA PHE A 160 12.24 8.07 -6.40
C PHE A 160 13.58 7.46 -5.96
N HIS A 161 14.67 7.70 -6.70
CA HIS A 161 16.01 7.31 -6.25
C HIS A 161 16.42 8.03 -4.96
N GLU A 162 16.11 9.32 -4.83
CA GLU A 162 16.44 10.08 -3.61
C GLU A 162 15.66 9.57 -2.40
N VAL A 163 14.36 9.28 -2.58
CA VAL A 163 13.51 8.66 -1.55
C VAL A 163 14.06 7.28 -1.18
N GLY A 164 14.35 6.44 -2.16
CA GLY A 164 14.91 5.10 -1.93
C GLY A 164 16.28 5.16 -1.22
N ARG A 165 17.11 6.14 -1.55
CA ARG A 165 18.39 6.36 -0.84
C ARG A 165 18.17 6.75 0.61
N ALA A 166 17.19 7.62 0.89
CA ALA A 166 16.86 8.04 2.25
C ALA A 166 16.26 6.88 3.07
N ALA A 167 15.34 6.11 2.51
CA ALA A 167 14.76 4.93 3.15
C ALA A 167 15.86 3.88 3.46
N ARG A 168 16.75 3.61 2.50
CA ARG A 168 17.84 2.67 2.69
C ARG A 168 18.84 3.09 3.75
N ALA A 169 19.07 4.38 3.95
CA ALA A 169 19.93 4.89 5.01
C ALA A 169 19.39 4.56 6.40
N ALA A 170 18.08 4.38 6.55
CA ALA A 170 17.42 3.89 7.76
C ALA A 170 17.26 2.35 7.81
N GLY A 171 17.73 1.63 6.77
CA GLY A 171 17.64 0.16 6.70
C GLY A 171 16.38 -0.39 6.04
N LEU A 172 15.56 0.47 5.43
CA LEU A 172 14.33 0.06 4.75
C LEU A 172 14.54 -0.13 3.25
N ALA A 173 13.78 -1.04 2.65
CA ALA A 173 13.55 -1.05 1.21
C ALA A 173 12.52 0.04 0.84
N PHE A 174 12.64 0.59 -0.37
CA PHE A 174 11.64 1.50 -0.93
C PHE A 174 11.04 0.89 -2.19
N GLY A 175 9.70 0.84 -2.27
CA GLY A 175 8.97 0.25 -3.39
C GLY A 175 8.00 1.21 -4.07
N LEU A 176 7.97 1.16 -5.42
CA LEU A 176 6.88 1.75 -6.19
C LEU A 176 5.63 0.90 -5.98
N HIS A 177 4.56 1.50 -5.44
CA HIS A 177 3.21 0.93 -5.45
C HIS A 177 2.51 1.23 -6.78
N THR A 178 1.82 0.24 -7.35
CA THR A 178 1.21 0.32 -8.68
C THR A 178 -0.22 0.83 -8.63
N GLU A 179 -0.40 2.08 -8.19
CA GLU A 179 -1.73 2.71 -8.02
C GLU A 179 -2.44 2.93 -9.36
N SER A 180 -3.75 2.64 -9.41
CA SER A 180 -4.60 2.90 -10.58
C SER A 180 -4.59 4.36 -11.00
N HIS A 181 -4.53 4.59 -12.30
CA HIS A 181 -4.47 5.92 -12.93
C HIS A 181 -3.22 6.74 -12.57
N SER A 182 -2.27 6.19 -11.84
CA SER A 182 -0.97 6.84 -11.65
C SER A 182 -0.13 6.81 -12.92
N ALA A 183 0.95 7.58 -12.95
CA ALA A 183 1.88 7.58 -14.08
C ALA A 183 2.52 6.20 -14.32
N MET A 184 2.59 5.35 -13.27
CA MET A 184 3.18 4.01 -13.31
C MET A 184 2.12 2.92 -13.07
N TRP A 185 0.97 3.06 -13.70
CA TRP A 185 -0.16 2.15 -13.55
C TRP A 185 -0.12 0.98 -14.53
N LEU A 186 0.09 1.30 -15.84
CA LEU A 186 0.01 0.29 -16.88
C LEU A 186 1.26 -0.58 -16.89
N GLU A 187 1.09 -1.84 -17.25
CA GLU A 187 2.17 -2.81 -17.36
C GLU A 187 3.41 -2.26 -18.09
N ARG A 188 3.21 -1.63 -19.26
CA ARG A 188 4.29 -0.97 -20.01
C ARG A 188 5.01 0.11 -19.19
N ASP A 189 4.26 0.91 -18.43
CA ASP A 189 4.82 2.04 -17.69
C ASP A 189 5.58 1.58 -16.46
N ILE A 190 5.10 0.52 -15.81
CA ILE A 190 5.81 -0.19 -14.74
C ILE A 190 7.14 -0.73 -15.28
N ASP A 191 7.12 -1.43 -16.42
CA ASP A 191 8.33 -1.98 -17.04
C ASP A 191 9.37 -0.89 -17.37
N LEU A 192 8.92 0.22 -17.94
CA LEU A 192 9.79 1.36 -18.28
C LEU A 192 10.39 1.99 -17.02
N PHE A 193 9.60 2.09 -15.94
CA PHE A 193 10.08 2.68 -14.69
C PHE A 193 11.08 1.76 -13.99
N MET A 194 10.80 0.46 -13.94
CA MET A 194 11.73 -0.52 -13.39
C MET A 194 13.04 -0.57 -14.17
N LEU A 195 12.99 -0.40 -15.50
CA LEU A 195 14.19 -0.30 -16.35
C LEU A 195 14.98 1.00 -16.10
N ALA A 196 14.29 2.11 -15.83
CA ALA A 196 14.89 3.43 -15.65
C ALA A 196 15.38 3.67 -14.21
N THR A 197 15.06 2.79 -13.26
CA THR A 197 15.44 2.93 -11.86
C THR A 197 16.49 1.90 -11.45
N ASP A 198 17.41 2.35 -10.57
CA ASP A 198 18.44 1.50 -9.99
C ASP A 198 17.79 0.54 -8.96
N PRO A 199 17.91 -0.81 -9.15
CA PRO A 199 17.38 -1.82 -8.24
C PRO A 199 17.91 -1.69 -6.80
N PHE A 200 19.04 -1.03 -6.62
CA PHE A 200 19.59 -0.80 -5.29
C PHE A 200 18.76 0.17 -4.44
N TYR A 201 18.03 1.08 -5.08
CA TYR A 201 17.27 2.13 -4.41
C TYR A 201 15.76 1.99 -4.55
N VAL A 202 15.29 1.47 -5.69
CA VAL A 202 13.85 1.42 -6.00
C VAL A 202 13.44 -0.01 -6.32
N GLY A 203 12.61 -0.58 -5.48
CA GLY A 203 11.95 -1.84 -5.70
C GLY A 203 10.52 -1.65 -6.22
N LEU A 204 9.76 -2.73 -6.21
CA LEU A 204 8.37 -2.77 -6.62
C LEU A 204 7.50 -3.35 -5.48
N CYS A 205 6.40 -2.68 -5.19
CA CYS A 205 5.28 -3.19 -4.42
C CYS A 205 4.08 -3.31 -5.37
N PRO A 206 3.92 -4.45 -6.08
CA PRO A 206 2.82 -4.61 -7.00
C PRO A 206 1.52 -4.82 -6.23
N ASP A 207 0.47 -4.13 -6.66
CA ASP A 207 -0.90 -4.38 -6.26
C ASP A 207 -1.62 -5.13 -7.37
N ALA A 208 -2.14 -6.32 -7.06
CA ALA A 208 -2.73 -7.20 -8.05
C ALA A 208 -4.00 -6.61 -8.68
N ALA A 209 -4.83 -5.92 -7.88
CA ALA A 209 -6.04 -5.29 -8.39
C ALA A 209 -5.73 -4.11 -9.30
N HIS A 210 -4.84 -3.22 -8.88
CA HIS A 210 -4.54 -2.02 -9.67
C HIS A 210 -3.96 -2.37 -11.04
N ILE A 211 -3.07 -3.36 -11.12
CA ILE A 211 -2.54 -3.84 -12.41
C ILE A 211 -3.66 -4.43 -13.27
N THR A 212 -4.54 -5.24 -12.68
CA THR A 212 -5.68 -5.87 -13.38
C THR A 212 -6.68 -4.82 -13.87
N LEU A 213 -6.98 -3.79 -13.08
CA LEU A 213 -7.81 -2.65 -13.49
C LEU A 213 -7.25 -1.93 -14.72
N GLY A 214 -5.93 -1.88 -14.87
CA GLY A 214 -5.24 -1.35 -16.04
C GLY A 214 -5.27 -2.26 -17.27
N GLY A 215 -5.83 -3.46 -17.14
CA GLY A 215 -5.83 -4.49 -18.21
C GLY A 215 -4.51 -5.26 -18.30
N GLY A 216 -3.62 -5.13 -17.32
CA GLY A 216 -2.38 -5.90 -17.22
C GLY A 216 -2.60 -7.28 -16.58
N ASP A 217 -1.65 -8.17 -16.82
CA ASP A 217 -1.55 -9.45 -16.11
C ASP A 217 -0.68 -9.24 -14.85
N ALA A 218 -1.32 -9.15 -13.68
CA ALA A 218 -0.65 -8.89 -12.42
C ALA A 218 0.41 -9.95 -12.10
N VAL A 219 0.13 -11.22 -12.37
CA VAL A 219 1.06 -12.34 -12.14
C VAL A 219 2.28 -12.22 -13.07
N ALA A 220 2.06 -11.91 -14.34
CA ALA A 220 3.15 -11.74 -15.30
C ALA A 220 4.03 -10.53 -14.97
N VAL A 221 3.46 -9.41 -14.53
CA VAL A 221 4.20 -8.23 -14.07
C VAL A 221 5.05 -8.57 -12.85
N ALA A 222 4.46 -9.17 -11.82
CA ALA A 222 5.18 -9.56 -10.60
C ALA A 222 6.30 -10.56 -10.90
N ARG A 223 6.05 -11.55 -11.75
CA ARG A 223 7.05 -12.55 -12.16
C ARG A 223 8.21 -11.92 -12.92
N ARG A 224 7.94 -10.95 -13.80
CA ARG A 224 8.98 -10.26 -14.60
C ARG A 224 9.91 -9.40 -13.74
N HIS A 225 9.38 -8.88 -12.62
CA HIS A 225 10.12 -8.03 -11.68
C HIS A 225 10.37 -8.71 -10.32
N GLN A 226 10.37 -10.03 -10.27
CA GLN A 226 10.43 -10.82 -9.05
C GLN A 226 11.63 -10.49 -8.16
N ASP A 227 12.78 -10.18 -8.75
CA ASP A 227 14.01 -9.77 -8.08
C ASP A 227 13.99 -8.31 -7.55
N ARG A 228 12.93 -7.58 -7.86
CA ARG A 228 12.70 -6.19 -7.45
C ARG A 228 11.61 -6.05 -6.38
N LEU A 229 10.91 -7.13 -6.03
CA LEU A 229 9.81 -7.08 -5.08
C LEU A 229 10.31 -6.76 -3.67
N VAL A 230 9.70 -5.79 -3.03
CA VAL A 230 10.02 -5.37 -1.64
C VAL A 230 8.81 -5.45 -0.71
N SER A 231 7.62 -5.48 -1.25
CA SER A 231 6.34 -5.74 -0.61
C SER A 231 5.33 -6.12 -1.70
N SER A 232 4.09 -6.42 -1.34
CA SER A 232 3.00 -6.64 -2.30
C SER A 232 1.65 -6.41 -1.64
N HIS A 233 0.70 -5.82 -2.38
CA HIS A 233 -0.67 -5.67 -1.92
C HIS A 233 -1.59 -6.72 -2.53
N TRP A 234 -2.34 -7.38 -1.66
CA TRP A 234 -3.24 -8.46 -2.01
C TRP A 234 -4.68 -7.92 -1.99
N LYS A 235 -5.05 -7.34 -3.12
CA LYS A 235 -6.37 -6.80 -3.41
C LYS A 235 -6.87 -7.40 -4.72
N ASP A 236 -8.16 -7.75 -4.80
CA ASP A 236 -8.78 -8.32 -6.01
C ASP A 236 -9.46 -7.25 -6.85
N ALA A 237 -9.65 -7.56 -8.12
CA ALA A 237 -10.37 -6.71 -9.06
C ALA A 237 -11.37 -7.52 -9.86
N THR A 238 -12.52 -6.91 -10.17
CA THR A 238 -13.60 -7.55 -10.96
C THR A 238 -13.33 -7.54 -12.47
N GLY A 239 -12.25 -6.88 -12.90
CA GLY A 239 -11.84 -6.75 -14.31
C GLY A 239 -11.20 -5.40 -14.60
N THR A 240 -11.17 -5.01 -15.87
CA THR A 240 -10.61 -3.73 -16.30
C THR A 240 -11.56 -2.57 -16.08
N ILE A 241 -11.01 -1.41 -15.72
CA ILE A 241 -11.77 -0.17 -15.61
C ILE A 241 -11.71 0.64 -16.91
N SER A 242 -12.73 1.46 -17.15
CA SER A 242 -12.73 2.38 -18.30
C SER A 242 -11.67 3.46 -18.16
N TRP A 243 -11.05 3.84 -19.28
CA TRP A 243 -10.12 4.96 -19.38
C TRP A 243 -10.80 6.33 -19.40
N ASP A 244 -12.12 6.37 -19.59
CA ASP A 244 -12.93 7.60 -19.74
C ASP A 244 -13.35 8.19 -18.40
N LEU A 245 -12.64 7.85 -17.32
CA LEU A 245 -12.89 8.45 -16.02
C LEU A 245 -12.15 9.80 -15.89
N PRO A 246 -12.76 10.78 -15.20
CA PRO A 246 -12.04 12.01 -14.83
C PRO A 246 -10.79 11.66 -14.02
N LEU A 247 -9.65 12.24 -14.39
CA LEU A 247 -8.38 12.04 -13.67
C LEU A 247 -8.16 13.18 -12.68
N ASP A 248 -8.98 13.19 -11.65
CA ASP A 248 -8.86 14.04 -10.46
C ASP A 248 -9.00 13.16 -9.21
N GLU A 249 -9.07 13.75 -8.05
CA GLU A 249 -9.17 13.01 -6.77
C GLU A 249 -10.40 12.09 -6.69
N SER A 250 -11.43 12.29 -7.53
CA SER A 250 -12.61 11.43 -7.56
C SER A 250 -12.33 10.05 -8.19
N VAL A 251 -11.22 9.89 -8.92
CA VAL A 251 -10.85 8.61 -9.54
C VAL A 251 -10.64 7.51 -8.50
N HIS A 252 -10.11 7.85 -7.34
CA HIS A 252 -9.91 6.90 -6.23
C HIS A 252 -11.24 6.38 -5.66
N VAL A 253 -12.31 7.16 -5.73
CA VAL A 253 -13.66 6.71 -5.38
C VAL A 253 -14.27 5.87 -6.50
N ALA A 254 -14.05 6.27 -7.75
CA ALA A 254 -14.63 5.60 -8.91
C ALA A 254 -14.10 4.16 -9.08
N HIS A 255 -12.80 3.92 -8.82
CA HIS A 255 -12.25 2.58 -9.00
C HIS A 255 -12.63 1.59 -7.89
N ARG A 256 -13.01 2.08 -6.69
CA ARG A 256 -13.43 1.20 -5.57
C ARG A 256 -14.54 0.22 -5.95
N ALA A 257 -15.45 0.61 -6.83
CA ALA A 257 -16.52 -0.26 -7.30
C ALA A 257 -16.02 -1.49 -8.07
N PHE A 258 -14.77 -1.49 -8.51
CA PHE A 258 -14.13 -2.57 -9.25
C PHE A 258 -13.11 -3.36 -8.42
N CYS A 259 -12.83 -2.91 -7.19
CA CYS A 259 -11.95 -3.59 -6.24
C CYS A 259 -12.75 -4.52 -5.32
N GLY A 260 -12.07 -5.52 -4.78
CA GLY A 260 -12.64 -6.46 -3.83
C GLY A 260 -11.57 -7.16 -3.01
N VAL A 261 -12.03 -7.98 -2.08
CA VAL A 261 -11.12 -8.82 -1.30
C VAL A 261 -10.65 -10.01 -2.12
N PRO A 262 -9.46 -10.57 -1.85
CA PRO A 262 -8.98 -11.78 -2.51
C PRO A 262 -10.02 -12.90 -2.56
N GLY A 263 -10.27 -13.40 -3.79
CA GLY A 263 -11.25 -14.44 -4.07
C GLY A 263 -12.62 -13.93 -4.55
N THR A 264 -12.83 -12.63 -4.66
CA THR A 264 -14.09 -12.06 -5.18
C THR A 264 -13.98 -11.52 -6.60
N GLY A 265 -12.78 -11.48 -7.16
CA GLY A 265 -12.49 -10.95 -8.51
C GLY A 265 -11.88 -11.97 -9.46
N VAL A 266 -10.97 -11.50 -10.30
CA VAL A 266 -10.40 -12.28 -11.42
C VAL A 266 -8.91 -12.61 -11.25
N VAL A 267 -8.26 -12.16 -10.15
CA VAL A 267 -6.83 -12.43 -9.93
C VAL A 267 -6.58 -13.92 -9.68
N ASP A 268 -5.58 -14.48 -10.36
CA ASP A 268 -5.13 -15.86 -10.10
C ASP A 268 -4.25 -15.90 -8.83
N TRP A 269 -4.91 -16.09 -7.70
CA TRP A 269 -4.25 -16.08 -6.38
C TRP A 269 -3.27 -17.24 -6.19
N ALA A 270 -3.47 -18.37 -6.86
CA ALA A 270 -2.52 -19.49 -6.80
C ALA A 270 -1.21 -19.12 -7.50
N ALA A 271 -1.28 -18.61 -8.72
CA ALA A 271 -0.12 -18.15 -9.46
C ALA A 271 0.55 -16.93 -8.82
N TRP A 272 -0.24 -16.00 -8.22
CA TRP A 272 0.29 -14.87 -7.46
C TRP A 272 1.10 -15.33 -6.25
N ALA A 273 0.54 -16.24 -5.44
CA ALA A 273 1.21 -16.79 -4.27
C ALA A 273 2.53 -17.53 -4.62
N GLU A 274 2.57 -18.23 -5.75
CA GLU A 274 3.81 -18.86 -6.26
C GLU A 274 4.90 -17.81 -6.52
N VAL A 275 4.56 -16.72 -7.18
CA VAL A 275 5.53 -15.63 -7.47
C VAL A 275 6.01 -14.97 -6.19
N MET A 276 5.09 -14.65 -5.26
CA MET A 276 5.46 -14.02 -3.97
C MET A 276 6.37 -14.94 -3.14
N THR A 277 6.06 -16.24 -3.08
CA THR A 277 6.90 -17.22 -2.39
C THR A 277 8.28 -17.32 -3.04
N ALA A 278 8.35 -17.38 -4.37
CA ALA A 278 9.60 -17.50 -5.11
C ALA A 278 10.46 -16.22 -5.06
N SER A 279 9.88 -15.06 -4.77
CA SER A 279 10.62 -13.80 -4.59
C SER A 279 11.42 -13.75 -3.29
N GLY A 280 11.09 -14.60 -2.33
CA GLY A 280 11.74 -14.61 -1.01
C GLY A 280 11.25 -13.50 -0.09
N LEU A 281 10.12 -12.85 -0.38
CA LEU A 281 9.48 -11.91 0.54
C LEU A 281 9.16 -12.63 1.86
N THR A 282 9.58 -12.06 2.96
CA THR A 282 9.35 -12.56 4.33
C THR A 282 8.28 -11.80 5.07
N ASP A 283 7.73 -10.77 4.44
CA ASP A 283 6.68 -9.93 5.00
C ASP A 283 5.35 -10.69 5.11
N PRO A 284 4.46 -10.28 6.02
CA PRO A 284 3.12 -10.85 6.07
C PRO A 284 2.38 -10.62 4.74
N VAL A 285 1.43 -11.50 4.44
CA VAL A 285 0.50 -11.30 3.32
C VAL A 285 -0.29 -10.03 3.60
N LEU A 286 0.05 -8.94 2.92
CA LEU A 286 -0.51 -7.63 3.19
C LEU A 286 -1.80 -7.43 2.40
N LEU A 287 -2.92 -7.56 3.09
CA LEU A 287 -4.25 -7.36 2.52
C LEU A 287 -4.52 -5.87 2.35
N GLU A 288 -4.98 -5.50 1.18
CA GLU A 288 -5.56 -4.18 0.95
C GLU A 288 -7.00 -4.32 0.48
N VAL A 289 -7.87 -3.52 1.05
CA VAL A 289 -9.28 -3.43 0.70
C VAL A 289 -9.66 -1.97 0.72
N ASP A 290 -10.25 -1.47 -0.37
CA ASP A 290 -10.61 -0.06 -0.45
C ASP A 290 -11.77 0.26 0.50
N ALA A 291 -11.53 1.13 1.48
CA ALA A 291 -12.49 1.84 2.34
C ALA A 291 -13.93 1.28 2.33
N ILE A 292 -14.20 0.23 3.08
CA ILE A 292 -15.50 -0.44 3.12
C ILE A 292 -16.14 -0.39 4.50
N ALA A 293 -17.48 -0.48 4.55
CA ALA A 293 -18.24 -0.42 5.81
C ALA A 293 -18.00 -1.63 6.73
N THR A 294 -17.58 -2.76 6.17
CA THR A 294 -17.46 -4.05 6.88
C THR A 294 -16.06 -4.69 6.77
N PRO A 295 -14.95 -3.94 7.03
CA PRO A 295 -13.60 -4.43 6.77
C PRO A 295 -13.24 -5.71 7.53
N VAL A 296 -13.73 -5.87 8.76
CA VAL A 296 -13.45 -7.06 9.59
C VAL A 296 -13.95 -8.35 8.94
N GLN A 297 -15.16 -8.33 8.38
CA GLN A 297 -15.76 -9.48 7.71
C GLN A 297 -15.03 -9.81 6.41
N GLU A 298 -14.72 -8.78 5.62
CA GLU A 298 -14.07 -8.91 4.32
C GLU A 298 -12.62 -9.40 4.45
N ILE A 299 -11.85 -8.85 5.40
CA ILE A 299 -10.49 -9.31 5.70
C ILE A 299 -10.51 -10.79 6.14
N ARG A 300 -11.45 -11.19 7.01
CA ARG A 300 -11.58 -12.59 7.41
C ARG A 300 -11.92 -13.50 6.22
N ALA A 301 -12.76 -13.06 5.31
CA ALA A 301 -13.10 -13.80 4.09
C ALA A 301 -11.86 -13.97 3.19
N ALA A 302 -11.06 -12.92 3.01
CA ALA A 302 -9.79 -12.98 2.29
C ALA A 302 -8.81 -13.97 2.93
N ILE A 303 -8.63 -13.93 4.24
CA ILE A 303 -7.78 -14.87 4.99
C ILE A 303 -8.25 -16.31 4.78
N ALA A 304 -9.55 -16.56 4.89
CA ALA A 304 -10.13 -17.88 4.68
C ALA A 304 -9.92 -18.41 3.26
N HIS A 305 -9.97 -17.52 2.26
CA HIS A 305 -9.71 -17.86 0.85
C HIS A 305 -8.23 -18.15 0.59
N LEU A 306 -7.32 -17.30 1.08
CA LEU A 306 -5.89 -17.38 0.77
C LEU A 306 -5.15 -18.47 1.56
N THR A 307 -5.56 -18.74 2.80
CA THR A 307 -4.86 -19.71 3.67
C THR A 307 -4.62 -21.08 3.01
N PRO A 308 -5.63 -21.75 2.41
CA PRO A 308 -5.40 -23.05 1.76
C PRO A 308 -4.48 -22.94 0.53
N ILE A 309 -4.52 -21.83 -0.20
CA ILE A 309 -3.65 -21.59 -1.37
C ILE A 309 -2.19 -21.53 -0.93
N LEU A 310 -1.89 -20.70 0.09
CA LEU A 310 -0.54 -20.53 0.62
C LEU A 310 0.02 -21.80 1.25
N GLN A 311 -0.83 -22.58 1.94
CA GLN A 311 -0.43 -23.86 2.52
C GLN A 311 -0.11 -24.91 1.44
N ALA A 312 -0.86 -24.93 0.34
CA ALA A 312 -0.61 -25.83 -0.78
C ALA A 312 0.73 -25.50 -1.48
N GLY A 313 1.05 -24.22 -1.69
CA GLY A 313 2.31 -23.78 -2.26
C GLY A 313 3.53 -24.15 -1.39
N SER A 314 3.41 -24.01 -0.07
CA SER A 314 4.48 -24.35 0.88
C SER A 314 4.75 -25.87 0.99
N ALA A 315 3.81 -26.71 0.60
CA ALA A 315 3.98 -28.17 0.62
C ALA A 315 4.65 -28.71 -0.66
N ALA A 316 4.69 -27.91 -1.73
CA ALA A 316 5.26 -28.26 -3.03
C ALA A 316 6.71 -27.75 -3.22
N ALA A 317 7.17 -26.84 -2.40
CA ALA A 317 8.54 -26.31 -2.36
C ALA A 317 9.42 -27.09 -1.35
#